data_7535ff5aac0384e9a7b38af41c9a05c7
#
_entry.id   7535ff5aac0384e9a7b38af41c9a05c7
#
_cell.length_a   1.000
_cell.length_b   1.000
_cell.length_c   1.000
_cell.angle_alpha   90.00
_cell.angle_beta   90.00
_cell.angle_gamma   90.00
#
_symmetry.space_group_name_H-M   'P 1'
#
loop_
_entity.id
_entity.type
_entity.pdbx_description
1 polymer ?
#
loop_
_entity_poly.entity_id
_entity_poly.type
_entity_poly.pdbx_seq_one_letter_code
_entity_poly.pdbx_strand_id
1 'polypeptide(L)'
;MNEQIYTLLNEIDNQPDSYEIPQVSDLEMKKWKKQFSSRRVFRRSRKKYVAAAAIVCILGGSLLFPPAQFIAYAGMKTVTYNLTQLLGIQKDLSPYRTMVGKSISKDGYTVTLNDVVLDENILYISDTFTLPQKNENFLEQGGTLADVNVFINGKMVSWGASGGTEQADDYNLVSSRRMSLDSIDASQNLDIELHYSMGGKSIGSFSFTATGKDLMASTYTVSLDTTITLPDKTAIRFYKYSSNAMGQRIYFKTSTPDTVPAYHILLKGEDNLGNPVEFSIRTIHTGIGCMEVDTLENGYVSDDAQTLTLTPYIAKMPQESGQMSNDYQPAGDSFTVTVK
;
A
#
# COMPACT_ATOMS: atom_id res chain seq x y z
N MET A 1 -23.68 17.27 -24.82
CA MET A 1 -23.68 18.02 -23.53
C MET A 1 -22.26 18.23 -22.98
N ASN A 2 -21.20 17.64 -23.57
CA ASN A 2 -19.82 17.78 -23.06
C ASN A 2 -19.00 18.92 -23.72
N GLU A 3 -19.33 19.39 -24.92
CA GLU A 3 -18.57 20.47 -25.58
C GLU A 3 -18.72 21.84 -24.88
N GLN A 4 -19.87 22.13 -24.30
CA GLN A 4 -20.11 23.41 -23.60
C GLN A 4 -19.33 23.53 -22.29
N ILE A 5 -19.00 22.41 -21.62
CA ILE A 5 -18.22 22.42 -20.39
C ILE A 5 -16.75 22.71 -20.69
N TYR A 6 -16.22 22.15 -21.79
CA TYR A 6 -14.84 22.43 -22.20
C TYR A 6 -14.64 23.86 -22.68
N THR A 7 -15.64 24.45 -23.32
CA THR A 7 -15.60 25.86 -23.73
C THR A 7 -15.61 26.78 -22.51
N LEU A 8 -16.45 26.50 -21.51
CA LEU A 8 -16.49 27.24 -20.25
C LEU A 8 -15.20 27.13 -19.41
N LEU A 9 -14.54 25.97 -19.42
CA LEU A 9 -13.26 25.78 -18.72
C LEU A 9 -12.10 26.50 -19.41
N ASN A 10 -12.16 26.67 -20.74
CA ASN A 10 -11.15 27.41 -21.50
C ASN A 10 -11.38 28.93 -21.46
N GLU A 11 -12.56 29.40 -21.06
CA GLU A 11 -12.87 30.83 -20.87
C GLU A 11 -12.52 31.34 -19.46
N ILE A 12 -12.12 30.46 -18.54
CA ILE A 12 -11.58 30.87 -17.24
C ILE A 12 -10.15 31.39 -17.50
N ASP A 13 -10.05 32.69 -17.62
CA ASP A 13 -8.76 33.39 -17.71
C ASP A 13 -8.03 33.24 -16.37
N ASN A 14 -7.23 32.19 -16.26
CA ASN A 14 -6.34 31.96 -15.11
C ASN A 14 -5.16 32.94 -15.24
N GLN A 15 -5.38 34.17 -14.83
CA GLN A 15 -4.28 35.10 -14.55
C GLN A 15 -3.74 34.82 -13.14
N PRO A 16 -2.60 34.13 -12.99
CA PRO A 16 -2.03 33.82 -11.69
C PRO A 16 -1.66 35.05 -10.86
N ASP A 17 -1.54 36.20 -11.52
CA ASP A 17 -1.18 37.48 -10.88
C ASP A 17 -2.36 38.20 -10.21
N SER A 18 -3.59 37.68 -10.31
CA SER A 18 -4.78 38.31 -9.69
C SER A 18 -5.11 37.80 -8.29
N TYR A 19 -4.40 36.79 -7.79
CA TYR A 19 -4.54 36.34 -6.40
C TYR A 19 -3.64 37.19 -5.50
N GLU A 20 -4.19 38.24 -4.89
CA GLU A 20 -3.54 38.90 -3.75
C GLU A 20 -3.38 37.84 -2.64
N ILE A 21 -2.16 37.38 -2.42
CA ILE A 21 -1.81 36.57 -1.26
C ILE A 21 -2.09 37.45 -0.04
N PRO A 22 -3.07 37.12 0.84
CA PRO A 22 -3.34 37.94 2.00
C PRO A 22 -2.07 38.05 2.85
N GLN A 23 -1.55 39.26 3.00
CA GLN A 23 -0.39 39.49 3.83
C GLN A 23 -0.75 39.12 5.28
N VAL A 24 -0.09 38.08 5.78
CA VAL A 24 -0.24 37.66 7.18
C VAL A 24 0.21 38.80 8.06
N SER A 25 -0.70 39.31 8.90
CA SER A 25 -0.42 40.46 9.76
C SER A 25 0.71 40.14 10.75
N ASP A 26 1.51 41.16 11.11
CA ASP A 26 2.58 40.99 12.11
C ASP A 26 2.08 40.43 13.46
N LEU A 27 0.81 40.61 13.78
CA LEU A 27 0.18 40.06 14.98
C LEU A 27 -0.07 38.56 14.86
N GLU A 28 -0.47 38.07 13.68
CA GLU A 28 -0.64 36.65 13.42
C GLU A 28 0.72 35.92 13.36
N MET A 29 1.70 36.55 12.72
CA MET A 29 3.08 36.05 12.69
C MET A 29 3.68 35.97 14.11
N LYS A 30 3.42 36.95 14.99
CA LYS A 30 3.81 36.92 16.41
C LYS A 30 3.07 35.84 17.20
N LYS A 31 1.76 35.61 16.95
CA LYS A 31 0.98 34.51 17.55
C LYS A 31 1.54 33.16 17.14
N TRP A 32 1.84 32.95 15.88
CA TRP A 32 2.45 31.72 15.37
C TRP A 32 3.84 31.48 15.98
N LYS A 33 4.71 32.50 15.99
CA LYS A 33 6.03 32.39 16.64
C LYS A 33 5.91 32.07 18.14
N LYS A 34 4.95 32.63 18.86
CA LYS A 34 4.70 32.33 20.27
C LYS A 34 4.17 30.92 20.50
N GLN A 35 3.31 30.41 19.60
CA GLN A 35 2.79 29.03 19.65
C GLN A 35 3.88 27.99 19.35
N PHE A 36 4.81 28.29 18.45
CA PHE A 36 5.97 27.46 18.16
C PHE A 36 7.06 27.55 19.25
N SER A 37 7.23 28.71 19.90
CA SER A 37 8.24 28.87 20.97
C SER A 37 7.79 28.27 22.30
N SER A 38 6.49 28.26 22.61
CA SER A 38 5.98 27.66 23.86
C SER A 38 6.04 26.13 23.91
N ARG A 39 6.24 25.45 22.75
CA ARG A 39 6.49 23.98 22.72
C ARG A 39 7.95 23.59 22.92
N ARG A 40 8.89 24.54 23.07
CA ARG A 40 10.30 24.29 23.33
C ARG A 40 10.68 24.51 24.81
N VAL A 41 9.97 23.92 25.74
CA VAL A 41 10.56 23.67 27.08
C VAL A 41 11.35 22.38 26.98
N PHE A 42 12.55 22.47 26.43
CA PHE A 42 13.55 21.42 26.51
C PHE A 42 14.03 21.33 27.95
N ARG A 43 13.59 20.34 28.71
CA ARG A 43 14.32 19.84 29.88
C ARG A 43 15.69 19.34 29.37
N ARG A 44 16.69 20.19 29.52
CA ARG A 44 18.12 19.83 29.38
C ARG A 44 18.41 18.75 30.40
N SER A 45 18.85 17.59 29.96
CA SER A 45 19.69 16.61 30.63
C SER A 45 19.22 15.17 30.41
N ARG A 46 20.10 14.39 29.86
CA ARG A 46 20.15 12.92 29.64
C ARG A 46 20.01 12.40 28.20
N LYS A 47 19.57 13.21 27.20
CA LYS A 47 19.45 12.72 25.80
C LYS A 47 20.78 12.66 25.04
N LYS A 48 21.85 13.31 25.51
CA LYS A 48 23.16 13.26 24.81
C LYS A 48 23.87 11.91 24.92
N TYR A 49 23.63 11.16 25.99
CA TYR A 49 24.25 9.84 26.19
C TYR A 49 23.50 8.70 25.50
N VAL A 50 22.18 8.84 25.25
CA VAL A 50 21.39 7.83 24.55
C VAL A 50 21.69 7.88 23.05
N ALA A 51 21.87 9.08 22.46
CA ALA A 51 22.26 9.21 21.07
C ALA A 51 23.69 8.70 20.81
N ALA A 52 24.64 8.93 21.74
CA ALA A 52 25.99 8.39 21.64
C ALA A 52 26.02 6.86 21.80
N ALA A 53 25.18 6.27 22.66
CA ALA A 53 25.08 4.83 22.84
C ALA A 53 24.48 4.14 21.60
N ALA A 54 23.48 4.76 20.95
CA ALA A 54 22.91 4.24 19.71
C ALA A 54 23.92 4.23 18.55
N ILE A 55 24.77 5.28 18.44
CA ILE A 55 25.83 5.34 17.44
C ILE A 55 26.93 4.29 17.73
N VAL A 56 27.27 4.05 18.98
CA VAL A 56 28.26 3.03 19.35
C VAL A 56 27.73 1.61 19.11
N CYS A 57 26.45 1.34 19.31
CA CYS A 57 25.85 0.05 18.98
C CYS A 57 25.83 -0.21 17.47
N ILE A 58 25.61 0.84 16.64
CA ILE A 58 25.64 0.72 15.17
C ILE A 58 27.07 0.50 14.67
N LEU A 59 28.08 1.17 15.25
CA LEU A 59 29.48 1.01 14.87
C LEU A 59 30.16 -0.23 15.48
N GLY A 60 29.74 -0.67 16.66
CA GLY A 60 30.30 -1.86 17.34
C GLY A 60 29.79 -3.19 16.79
N GLY A 61 28.57 -3.23 16.27
CA GLY A 61 27.97 -4.45 15.68
C GLY A 61 28.52 -4.80 14.30
N SER A 62 29.13 -3.85 13.58
CA SER A 62 29.63 -4.05 12.22
C SER A 62 31.01 -4.72 12.14
N LEU A 63 31.71 -4.89 13.28
CA LEU A 63 33.04 -5.51 13.31
C LEU A 63 33.02 -7.05 13.42
N LEU A 64 31.85 -7.66 13.60
CA LEU A 64 31.70 -9.11 13.78
C LEU A 64 31.22 -9.87 12.54
N PHE A 65 30.92 -9.18 11.42
CA PHE A 65 30.49 -9.79 10.16
C PHE A 65 31.43 -9.42 9.01
N PRO A 66 31.71 -10.35 8.06
CA PRO A 66 32.57 -10.07 6.90
C PRO A 66 31.95 -8.99 5.97
N PRO A 67 32.71 -8.31 5.12
CA PRO A 67 32.42 -6.99 4.58
C PRO A 67 31.15 -6.96 3.76
N ALA A 68 30.05 -6.70 4.41
CA ALA A 68 28.85 -6.20 3.78
C ALA A 68 29.07 -4.73 3.45
N GLN A 69 28.78 -4.39 2.22
CA GLN A 69 28.95 -3.06 1.62
C GLN A 69 28.50 -1.93 2.54
N PHE A 70 29.40 -1.01 2.84
CA PHE A 70 29.22 0.05 3.81
C PHE A 70 28.06 0.98 3.48
N ILE A 71 27.19 1.20 4.45
CA ILE A 71 26.12 2.17 4.41
C ILE A 71 26.70 3.54 4.78
N ALA A 72 26.76 4.45 3.83
CA ALA A 72 27.10 5.84 4.10
C ALA A 72 25.84 6.58 4.57
N TYR A 73 25.69 6.80 5.88
CA TYR A 73 24.74 7.75 6.44
C TYR A 73 25.30 9.17 6.22
N ALA A 74 25.13 9.75 5.05
CA ALA A 74 25.42 11.14 4.80
C ALA A 74 24.13 11.90 4.54
N GLY A 75 23.66 12.61 5.56
CA GLY A 75 22.96 13.89 5.39
C GLY A 75 21.66 13.92 4.58
N MET A 76 20.92 12.82 4.47
CA MET A 76 19.59 12.87 3.85
C MET A 76 18.58 13.48 4.80
N LYS A 77 17.90 14.54 4.39
CA LYS A 77 16.56 14.84 4.88
C LYS A 77 15.69 13.63 4.54
N THR A 78 15.53 12.73 5.47
CA THR A 78 14.65 11.56 5.31
C THR A 78 13.23 12.10 5.27
N VAL A 79 12.70 12.30 4.08
CA VAL A 79 11.25 12.40 3.89
C VAL A 79 10.77 10.97 4.11
N THR A 80 10.33 10.67 5.32
CA THR A 80 9.84 9.34 5.68
C THR A 80 8.43 9.21 5.15
N TYR A 81 8.29 8.75 3.91
CA TYR A 81 7.02 8.32 3.38
C TYR A 81 6.65 7.01 4.07
N ASN A 82 5.59 7.03 4.85
CA ASN A 82 5.09 5.84 5.49
C ASN A 82 4.00 5.17 4.64
N LEU A 83 3.81 3.85 4.83
CA LEU A 83 2.79 3.07 4.12
C LEU A 83 1.38 3.67 4.21
N THR A 84 1.02 4.29 5.34
CA THR A 84 -0.28 4.93 5.53
C THR A 84 -0.55 5.99 4.46
N GLN A 85 0.43 6.85 4.21
CA GLN A 85 0.32 7.91 3.19
C GLN A 85 0.31 7.35 1.77
N LEU A 86 1.25 6.42 1.48
CA LEU A 86 1.41 5.85 0.14
C LEU A 86 0.22 4.99 -0.30
N LEU A 87 -0.45 4.31 0.64
CA LEU A 87 -1.62 3.49 0.38
C LEU A 87 -2.94 4.24 0.53
N GLY A 88 -2.91 5.52 0.95
CA GLY A 88 -4.11 6.30 1.23
C GLY A 88 -4.96 5.76 2.38
N ILE A 89 -4.35 4.98 3.29
CA ILE A 89 -5.04 4.39 4.43
C ILE A 89 -5.33 5.47 5.46
N GLN A 90 -6.57 5.57 5.92
CA GLN A 90 -6.98 6.58 6.90
C GLN A 90 -6.69 6.16 8.34
N LYS A 91 -6.55 4.85 8.61
CA LYS A 91 -6.28 4.32 9.95
C LYS A 91 -4.80 4.38 10.30
N ASP A 92 -4.50 4.55 11.59
CA ASP A 92 -3.12 4.55 12.07
C ASP A 92 -2.51 3.14 11.99
N LEU A 93 -1.50 2.97 11.15
CA LEU A 93 -0.74 1.72 11.00
C LEU A 93 0.47 1.64 11.94
N SER A 94 0.76 2.68 12.71
CA SER A 94 1.95 2.73 13.57
C SER A 94 2.11 1.52 14.50
N PRO A 95 1.04 0.95 15.09
CA PRO A 95 1.14 -0.24 15.94
C PRO A 95 1.55 -1.52 15.20
N TYR A 96 1.32 -1.57 13.89
CA TYR A 96 1.47 -2.78 13.05
C TYR A 96 2.72 -2.75 12.16
N ARG A 97 3.44 -1.63 12.13
CA ARG A 97 4.60 -1.44 11.27
C ARG A 97 5.88 -1.97 11.90
N THR A 98 6.67 -2.66 11.10
CA THR A 98 8.08 -2.92 11.40
C THR A 98 8.93 -1.88 10.67
N MET A 99 9.55 -0.96 11.44
CA MET A 99 10.47 0.03 10.92
C MET A 99 11.83 -0.62 10.63
N VAL A 100 12.29 -0.55 9.39
CA VAL A 100 13.57 -1.15 9.00
C VAL A 100 14.66 -0.10 8.86
N GLY A 101 14.44 0.95 8.09
CA GLY A 101 15.35 2.10 7.97
C GLY A 101 16.75 1.77 7.47
N LYS A 102 16.91 0.66 6.75
CA LYS A 102 18.19 0.19 6.19
C LYS A 102 18.29 0.51 4.72
N SER A 103 19.51 0.69 4.22
CA SER A 103 19.78 0.94 2.80
C SER A 103 20.80 -0.05 2.24
N ILE A 104 20.63 -0.37 0.95
CA ILE A 104 21.58 -1.10 0.13
C ILE A 104 21.91 -0.25 -1.09
N SER A 105 23.16 -0.33 -1.58
CA SER A 105 23.59 0.46 -2.73
C SER A 105 24.40 -0.39 -3.70
N LYS A 106 24.16 -0.19 -4.99
CA LYS A 106 24.94 -0.80 -6.07
C LYS A 106 24.87 0.05 -7.33
N ASP A 107 25.99 0.18 -8.00
CA ASP A 107 26.13 0.90 -9.28
C ASP A 107 25.57 2.34 -9.22
N GLY A 108 25.68 3.00 -8.05
CA GLY A 108 25.18 4.35 -7.79
C GLY A 108 23.70 4.43 -7.42
N TYR A 109 22.93 3.37 -7.57
CA TYR A 109 21.55 3.28 -7.08
C TYR A 109 21.53 2.92 -5.60
N THR A 110 20.60 3.50 -4.86
CA THR A 110 20.37 3.14 -3.45
C THR A 110 18.91 2.79 -3.24
N VAL A 111 18.65 1.68 -2.58
CA VAL A 111 17.32 1.32 -2.08
C VAL A 111 17.33 1.46 -0.57
N THR A 112 16.39 2.21 -0.03
CA THR A 112 16.14 2.32 1.41
C THR A 112 14.82 1.66 1.72
N LEU A 113 14.83 0.60 2.52
CA LEU A 113 13.62 -0.04 3.04
C LEU A 113 13.13 0.76 4.24
N ASN A 114 11.99 1.43 4.11
CA ASN A 114 11.47 2.32 5.15
C ASN A 114 10.73 1.51 6.23
N ASP A 115 9.58 0.95 5.88
CA ASP A 115 8.75 0.15 6.79
C ASP A 115 8.02 -0.97 6.05
N VAL A 116 7.56 -1.95 6.80
CA VAL A 116 6.74 -3.05 6.32
C VAL A 116 5.57 -3.32 7.25
N VAL A 117 4.47 -3.83 6.68
CA VAL A 117 3.33 -4.39 7.43
C VAL A 117 3.05 -5.78 6.90
N LEU A 118 2.92 -6.74 7.80
CA LEU A 118 2.53 -8.12 7.47
C LEU A 118 1.07 -8.34 7.85
N ASP A 119 0.24 -8.69 6.87
CA ASP A 119 -1.20 -8.88 7.02
C ASP A 119 -1.64 -10.18 6.34
N GLU A 120 -1.86 -11.22 7.11
CA GLU A 120 -2.12 -12.58 6.63
C GLU A 120 -1.04 -13.03 5.62
N ASN A 121 -1.39 -13.23 4.36
CA ASN A 121 -0.50 -13.64 3.27
C ASN A 121 -0.07 -12.45 2.38
N ILE A 122 -0.03 -11.25 2.94
CA ILE A 122 0.37 -10.04 2.21
C ILE A 122 1.45 -9.32 3.01
N LEU A 123 2.57 -9.02 2.35
CA LEU A 123 3.58 -8.13 2.89
C LEU A 123 3.50 -6.79 2.15
N TYR A 124 3.17 -5.74 2.86
CA TYR A 124 3.22 -4.37 2.38
C TYR A 124 4.62 -3.80 2.67
N ILE A 125 5.18 -3.13 1.69
CA ILE A 125 6.54 -2.59 1.74
C ILE A 125 6.49 -1.12 1.32
N SER A 126 7.15 -0.25 2.10
CA SER A 126 7.51 1.10 1.66
C SER A 126 9.01 1.15 1.43
N ASP A 127 9.42 1.53 0.25
CA ASP A 127 10.82 1.74 -0.08
C ASP A 127 11.06 3.07 -0.80
N THR A 128 12.29 3.58 -0.68
CA THR A 128 12.79 4.74 -1.42
C THR A 128 13.91 4.28 -2.33
N PHE A 129 13.78 4.58 -3.61
CA PHE A 129 14.79 4.29 -4.63
C PHE A 129 15.48 5.59 -5.03
N THR A 130 16.77 5.70 -4.73
CA THR A 130 17.58 6.89 -5.05
C THR A 130 18.40 6.66 -6.31
N LEU A 131 18.27 7.56 -7.28
CA LEU A 131 18.95 7.53 -8.56
C LEU A 131 20.40 7.99 -8.42
N PRO A 132 21.33 7.48 -9.24
CA PRO A 132 22.73 7.91 -9.23
C PRO A 132 22.93 9.32 -9.77
N GLN A 133 22.00 9.82 -10.56
CA GLN A 133 22.03 11.13 -11.19
C GLN A 133 20.64 11.76 -11.15
N LYS A 134 20.59 13.09 -11.17
CA LYS A 134 19.35 13.84 -11.29
C LYS A 134 18.59 13.43 -12.55
N ASN A 135 17.31 13.08 -12.38
CA ASN A 135 16.37 12.81 -13.46
C ASN A 135 14.95 13.20 -13.04
N GLU A 136 14.47 14.33 -13.55
CA GLU A 136 13.17 14.90 -13.21
C GLU A 136 11.98 14.08 -13.76
N ASN A 137 12.23 13.26 -14.79
CA ASN A 137 11.19 12.53 -15.52
C ASN A 137 11.51 11.04 -15.64
N PHE A 138 12.12 10.43 -14.62
CA PHE A 138 12.57 9.03 -14.68
C PHE A 138 11.44 8.06 -15.03
N LEU A 139 10.27 8.20 -14.39
CA LEU A 139 9.13 7.32 -14.64
C LEU A 139 8.52 7.55 -16.02
N GLU A 140 8.38 8.80 -16.46
CA GLU A 140 7.83 9.16 -17.76
C GLU A 140 8.70 8.65 -18.92
N GLN A 141 10.01 8.58 -18.71
CA GLN A 141 10.99 8.05 -19.66
C GLN A 141 11.07 6.51 -19.66
N GLY A 142 10.18 5.83 -18.92
CA GLY A 142 10.17 4.38 -18.84
C GLY A 142 11.30 3.80 -17.97
N GLY A 143 11.76 4.56 -17.00
CA GLY A 143 12.78 4.10 -16.05
C GLY A 143 12.36 2.81 -15.33
N THR A 144 13.29 1.86 -15.24
CA THR A 144 13.05 0.57 -14.61
C THR A 144 13.31 0.64 -13.11
N LEU A 145 12.32 0.27 -12.33
CA LEU A 145 12.44 0.12 -10.88
C LEU A 145 13.02 -1.25 -10.50
N ALA A 146 13.51 -1.34 -9.27
CA ALA A 146 13.97 -2.61 -8.75
C ALA A 146 12.79 -3.57 -8.51
N ASP A 147 12.95 -4.82 -8.91
CA ASP A 147 12.07 -5.93 -8.54
C ASP A 147 12.40 -6.40 -7.13
N VAL A 148 11.39 -6.94 -6.44
CA VAL A 148 11.52 -7.48 -5.08
C VAL A 148 10.99 -8.90 -5.01
N ASN A 149 11.78 -9.80 -4.44
CA ASN A 149 11.34 -11.15 -4.09
C ASN A 149 11.43 -11.34 -2.58
N VAL A 150 10.42 -11.98 -2.01
CA VAL A 150 10.31 -12.24 -0.57
C VAL A 150 10.69 -13.68 -0.28
N PHE A 151 11.60 -13.86 0.68
CA PHE A 151 12.01 -15.16 1.18
C PHE A 151 11.71 -15.24 2.67
N ILE A 152 11.25 -16.42 3.11
CA ILE A 152 11.07 -16.76 4.53
C ILE A 152 11.77 -18.09 4.75
N ASN A 153 12.65 -18.14 5.74
CA ASN A 153 13.47 -19.32 6.03
C ASN A 153 14.24 -19.85 4.77
N GLY A 154 14.75 -18.94 3.95
CA GLY A 154 15.50 -19.22 2.73
C GLY A 154 14.67 -19.74 1.53
N LYS A 155 13.34 -19.84 1.67
CA LYS A 155 12.42 -20.22 0.58
C LYS A 155 11.73 -18.98 0.04
N MET A 156 11.73 -18.80 -1.29
CA MET A 156 10.94 -17.77 -1.96
C MET A 156 9.44 -18.08 -1.76
N VAL A 157 8.71 -17.12 -1.25
CA VAL A 157 7.28 -17.25 -0.93
C VAL A 157 6.41 -16.24 -1.69
N SER A 158 7.00 -15.23 -2.35
CA SER A 158 6.23 -14.27 -3.16
C SER A 158 5.87 -14.86 -4.52
N TRP A 159 4.60 -14.70 -4.91
CA TRP A 159 4.10 -15.16 -6.22
C TRP A 159 3.46 -14.04 -7.03
N GLY A 160 3.18 -12.88 -6.44
CA GLY A 160 2.60 -11.72 -7.11
C GLY A 160 2.97 -10.43 -6.40
N ALA A 161 3.03 -9.36 -7.18
CA ALA A 161 3.29 -8.02 -6.68
C ALA A 161 2.38 -7.01 -7.36
N SER A 162 1.94 -6.00 -6.60
CA SER A 162 1.29 -4.80 -7.11
C SER A 162 1.74 -3.60 -6.30
N GLY A 163 1.53 -2.41 -6.80
CA GLY A 163 1.93 -1.20 -6.07
C GLY A 163 1.95 0.04 -6.94
N GLY A 164 2.36 1.13 -6.34
CA GLY A 164 2.56 2.42 -6.99
C GLY A 164 3.94 2.98 -6.67
N THR A 165 4.40 3.87 -7.53
CA THR A 165 5.64 4.60 -7.34
C THR A 165 5.40 6.04 -7.72
N GLU A 166 5.87 6.95 -6.89
CA GLU A 166 5.84 8.39 -7.11
C GLU A 166 7.25 8.94 -7.14
N GLN A 167 7.47 9.92 -7.99
CA GLN A 167 8.73 10.66 -8.00
C GLN A 167 8.63 11.77 -6.94
N ALA A 168 9.36 11.59 -5.85
CA ALA A 168 9.35 12.51 -4.71
C ALA A 168 10.18 13.77 -4.96
N ASP A 169 11.28 13.62 -5.68
CA ASP A 169 12.16 14.70 -6.14
C ASP A 169 13.02 14.22 -7.33
N ASP A 170 13.96 15.04 -7.77
CA ASP A 170 14.80 14.75 -8.93
C ASP A 170 15.72 13.53 -8.79
N TYR A 171 15.90 13.02 -7.59
CA TYR A 171 16.75 11.88 -7.27
C TYR A 171 15.99 10.71 -6.66
N ASN A 172 14.84 10.96 -6.04
CA ASN A 172 14.18 9.98 -5.21
C ASN A 172 12.80 9.59 -5.73
N LEU A 173 12.60 8.30 -5.79
CA LEU A 173 11.32 7.66 -6.08
C LEU A 173 10.87 6.93 -4.81
N VAL A 174 9.60 7.05 -4.46
CA VAL A 174 9.02 6.37 -3.32
C VAL A 174 8.00 5.36 -3.81
N SER A 175 8.11 4.14 -3.34
CA SER A 175 7.22 3.05 -3.74
C SER A 175 6.44 2.50 -2.55
N SER A 176 5.19 2.16 -2.80
CA SER A 176 4.42 1.22 -1.98
C SER A 176 4.24 -0.07 -2.77
N ARG A 177 4.56 -1.20 -2.15
CA ARG A 177 4.44 -2.52 -2.76
C ARG A 177 3.58 -3.42 -1.90
N ARG A 178 2.71 -4.16 -2.55
CA ARG A 178 1.92 -5.24 -1.97
C ARG A 178 2.41 -6.55 -2.56
N MET A 179 3.05 -7.35 -1.74
CA MET A 179 3.57 -8.66 -2.13
C MET A 179 2.61 -9.75 -1.68
N SER A 180 2.08 -10.51 -2.62
CA SER A 180 1.26 -11.68 -2.33
C SER A 180 2.17 -12.86 -2.03
N LEU A 181 1.94 -13.50 -0.89
CA LEU A 181 2.77 -14.58 -0.39
C LEU A 181 2.02 -15.92 -0.44
N ASP A 182 2.76 -17.03 -0.52
CA ASP A 182 2.23 -18.36 -0.21
C ASP A 182 1.65 -18.38 1.21
N SER A 183 0.92 -19.44 1.55
CA SER A 183 0.38 -19.61 2.89
C SER A 183 1.49 -19.62 3.93
N ILE A 184 1.46 -18.63 4.82
CA ILE A 184 2.39 -18.43 5.93
C ILE A 184 1.60 -18.29 7.24
N ASP A 185 2.23 -18.51 8.39
CA ASP A 185 1.66 -18.16 9.70
C ASP A 185 2.15 -16.79 10.13
N ALA A 186 1.43 -15.74 9.72
CA ALA A 186 1.77 -14.36 10.05
C ALA A 186 1.62 -14.02 11.55
N SER A 187 1.04 -14.92 12.38
CA SER A 187 0.97 -14.73 13.83
C SER A 187 2.32 -14.96 14.53
N GLN A 188 3.26 -15.61 13.84
CA GLN A 188 4.60 -15.87 14.33
C GLN A 188 5.55 -14.72 13.99
N ASN A 189 6.69 -14.69 14.70
CA ASN A 189 7.82 -13.88 14.27
C ASN A 189 8.50 -14.58 13.08
N LEU A 190 8.49 -13.93 11.93
CA LEU A 190 9.05 -14.48 10.69
C LEU A 190 10.34 -13.76 10.35
N ASP A 191 11.40 -14.52 10.09
CA ASP A 191 12.64 -14.00 9.53
C ASP A 191 12.47 -13.85 8.02
N ILE A 192 12.39 -12.59 7.58
CA ILE A 192 12.08 -12.19 6.21
C ILE A 192 13.34 -11.66 5.55
N GLU A 193 13.61 -12.13 4.33
CA GLU A 193 14.60 -11.54 3.45
C GLU A 193 13.92 -10.97 2.20
N LEU A 194 14.24 -9.72 1.86
CA LEU A 194 13.83 -9.07 0.62
C LEU A 194 15.02 -8.97 -0.31
N HIS A 195 14.94 -9.63 -1.46
CA HIS A 195 15.99 -9.58 -2.48
C HIS A 195 15.59 -8.59 -3.57
N TYR A 196 16.38 -7.52 -3.71
CA TYR A 196 16.19 -6.48 -4.73
C TYR A 196 17.05 -6.74 -5.94
N SER A 197 16.45 -6.64 -7.13
CA SER A 197 17.15 -6.78 -8.42
C SER A 197 16.64 -5.74 -9.43
N MET A 198 17.48 -5.36 -10.37
CA MET A 198 17.13 -4.43 -11.45
C MET A 198 17.71 -4.99 -12.77
N GLY A 199 16.83 -5.15 -13.77
CA GLY A 199 17.24 -5.75 -15.05
C GLY A 199 17.88 -7.15 -14.88
N GLY A 200 17.40 -7.95 -13.94
CA GLY A 200 17.89 -9.29 -13.63
C GLY A 200 19.21 -9.32 -12.83
N LYS A 201 19.78 -8.17 -12.46
CA LYS A 201 21.01 -8.09 -11.65
C LYS A 201 20.65 -7.77 -10.21
N SER A 202 21.18 -8.53 -9.24
CA SER A 202 20.97 -8.25 -7.81
C SER A 202 21.55 -6.90 -7.42
N ILE A 203 20.75 -6.08 -6.70
CA ILE A 203 21.21 -4.87 -6.01
C ILE A 203 21.69 -5.23 -4.61
N GLY A 204 20.99 -6.12 -3.90
CA GLY A 204 21.28 -6.55 -2.55
C GLY A 204 20.05 -7.13 -1.86
N SER A 205 20.15 -7.37 -0.56
CA SER A 205 19.05 -7.88 0.25
C SER A 205 18.93 -7.20 1.60
N PHE A 206 17.73 -7.24 2.15
CA PHE A 206 17.45 -6.84 3.53
C PHE A 206 17.00 -8.07 4.31
N SER A 207 17.50 -8.21 5.54
CA SER A 207 17.03 -9.22 6.49
C SER A 207 16.51 -8.52 7.73
N PHE A 208 15.31 -8.92 8.17
CA PHE A 208 14.63 -8.42 9.36
C PHE A 208 13.60 -9.41 9.85
N THR A 209 13.13 -9.25 11.08
CA THR A 209 12.02 -10.03 11.64
C THR A 209 10.76 -9.18 11.65
N ALA A 210 9.63 -9.75 11.23
CA ALA A 210 8.31 -9.11 11.30
C ALA A 210 7.24 -10.11 11.75
N THR A 211 6.13 -9.58 12.26
CA THR A 211 4.94 -10.34 12.64
C THR A 211 3.68 -9.57 12.30
N GLY A 212 2.64 -10.27 11.90
CA GLY A 212 1.29 -9.74 11.70
C GLY A 212 0.37 -9.95 12.91
N LYS A 213 0.89 -10.46 14.04
CA LYS A 213 0.12 -10.91 15.21
C LYS A 213 -0.88 -9.85 15.69
N ASP A 214 -0.43 -8.63 15.91
CA ASP A 214 -1.29 -7.57 16.48
C ASP A 214 -2.35 -7.11 15.47
N LEU A 215 -2.01 -7.04 14.18
CA LEU A 215 -2.98 -6.74 13.13
C LEU A 215 -4.02 -7.84 12.99
N MET A 216 -3.60 -9.11 13.01
CA MET A 216 -4.51 -10.26 12.98
C MET A 216 -5.42 -10.32 14.21
N ALA A 217 -4.89 -10.00 15.41
CA ALA A 217 -5.68 -9.95 16.63
C ALA A 217 -6.74 -8.83 16.61
N SER A 218 -6.50 -7.75 15.88
CA SER A 218 -7.45 -6.65 15.67
C SER A 218 -8.34 -6.84 14.45
N THR A 219 -8.18 -7.92 13.69
CA THR A 219 -8.96 -8.21 12.49
C THR A 219 -10.31 -8.81 12.87
N TYR A 220 -11.39 -8.13 12.47
CA TYR A 220 -12.75 -8.68 12.53
C TYR A 220 -12.98 -9.59 11.34
N THR A 221 -13.57 -10.78 11.57
CA THR A 221 -13.88 -11.73 10.50
C THR A 221 -15.28 -12.31 10.64
N VAL A 222 -15.95 -12.52 9.49
CA VAL A 222 -17.24 -13.19 9.41
C VAL A 222 -17.19 -14.26 8.32
N SER A 223 -17.71 -15.44 8.63
CA SER A 223 -17.92 -16.47 7.63
C SER A 223 -19.09 -16.11 6.71
N LEU A 224 -18.89 -16.29 5.42
CA LEU A 224 -19.91 -16.14 4.39
C LEU A 224 -20.21 -17.52 3.77
N ASP A 225 -21.43 -17.70 3.27
CA ASP A 225 -21.82 -18.90 2.53
C ASP A 225 -22.70 -18.51 1.33
N THR A 226 -22.18 -17.65 0.50
CA THR A 226 -22.86 -17.18 -0.71
C THR A 226 -22.17 -17.74 -1.93
N THR A 227 -22.92 -18.35 -2.83
CA THR A 227 -22.39 -18.90 -4.08
C THR A 227 -23.16 -18.33 -5.26
N ILE A 228 -22.44 -17.87 -6.28
CA ILE A 228 -23.00 -17.49 -7.57
C ILE A 228 -22.47 -18.43 -8.65
N THR A 229 -23.26 -18.60 -9.72
CA THR A 229 -22.85 -19.38 -10.89
C THR A 229 -22.78 -18.46 -12.09
N LEU A 230 -21.60 -18.37 -12.69
CA LEU A 230 -21.34 -17.56 -13.88
C LEU A 230 -21.95 -18.22 -15.14
N PRO A 231 -22.13 -17.47 -16.26
CA PRO A 231 -22.70 -18.02 -17.49
C PRO A 231 -21.89 -19.18 -18.09
N ASP A 232 -20.57 -19.24 -17.84
CA ASP A 232 -19.69 -20.35 -18.23
C ASP A 232 -19.75 -21.56 -17.28
N LYS A 233 -20.68 -21.55 -16.30
CA LYS A 233 -20.89 -22.55 -15.26
C LYS A 233 -19.83 -22.56 -14.16
N THR A 234 -18.88 -21.62 -14.14
CA THR A 234 -17.97 -21.46 -13.03
C THR A 234 -18.73 -21.01 -11.78
N ALA A 235 -18.60 -21.75 -10.69
CA ALA A 235 -19.16 -21.35 -9.40
C ALA A 235 -18.13 -20.54 -8.61
N ILE A 236 -18.59 -19.44 -8.03
CA ILE A 236 -17.81 -18.55 -7.15
C ILE A 236 -18.46 -18.58 -5.78
N ARG A 237 -17.73 -19.08 -4.78
CA ARG A 237 -18.20 -19.13 -3.38
C ARG A 237 -17.48 -18.07 -2.58
N PHE A 238 -18.19 -17.06 -2.10
CA PHE A 238 -17.72 -16.11 -1.10
C PHE A 238 -17.79 -16.76 0.27
N TYR A 239 -16.66 -16.85 1.00
CA TYR A 239 -16.61 -17.66 2.22
C TYR A 239 -16.14 -16.90 3.47
N LYS A 240 -15.53 -15.73 3.30
CA LYS A 240 -15.02 -14.92 4.43
C LYS A 240 -15.07 -13.45 4.09
N TYR A 241 -15.54 -12.63 5.02
CA TYR A 241 -15.28 -11.19 5.08
C TYR A 241 -14.25 -10.94 6.16
N SER A 242 -13.36 -9.97 5.96
CA SER A 242 -12.44 -9.47 6.99
C SER A 242 -12.30 -7.95 6.92
N SER A 243 -12.10 -7.34 8.09
CA SER A 243 -11.90 -5.90 8.26
C SER A 243 -10.82 -5.63 9.31
N ASN A 244 -9.83 -4.83 8.97
CA ASN A 244 -8.78 -4.38 9.88
C ASN A 244 -8.29 -2.97 9.51
N ALA A 245 -7.14 -2.57 10.04
CA ALA A 245 -6.55 -1.27 9.75
C ALA A 245 -6.07 -1.13 8.29
N MET A 246 -5.81 -2.23 7.58
CA MET A 246 -5.41 -2.24 6.17
C MET A 246 -6.60 -2.14 5.19
N GLY A 247 -7.84 -2.30 5.68
CA GLY A 247 -9.05 -2.20 4.88
C GLY A 247 -9.98 -3.41 5.02
N GLN A 248 -10.97 -3.48 4.12
CA GLN A 248 -12.00 -4.51 4.11
C GLN A 248 -11.79 -5.44 2.91
N ARG A 249 -12.00 -6.75 3.13
CA ARG A 249 -11.81 -7.80 2.12
C ARG A 249 -12.91 -8.83 2.15
N ILE A 250 -13.22 -9.36 0.96
CA ILE A 250 -14.07 -10.53 0.79
C ILE A 250 -13.26 -11.60 0.05
N TYR A 251 -13.19 -12.78 0.63
CA TYR A 251 -12.46 -13.91 0.08
C TYR A 251 -13.42 -14.87 -0.61
N PHE A 252 -12.97 -15.40 -1.75
CA PHE A 252 -13.77 -16.33 -2.53
C PHE A 252 -12.94 -17.51 -3.06
N LYS A 253 -13.65 -18.56 -3.48
CA LYS A 253 -13.09 -19.71 -4.19
C LYS A 253 -13.83 -19.91 -5.50
N THR A 254 -13.10 -20.34 -6.54
CA THR A 254 -13.68 -20.73 -7.83
C THR A 254 -13.73 -22.24 -7.95
N SER A 255 -14.72 -22.76 -8.68
CA SER A 255 -14.80 -24.20 -9.00
C SER A 255 -13.79 -24.62 -10.09
N THR A 256 -13.13 -23.67 -10.74
CA THR A 256 -12.16 -23.88 -11.84
C THR A 256 -10.84 -23.22 -11.50
N PRO A 257 -10.01 -23.81 -10.62
CA PRO A 257 -8.84 -23.16 -10.04
C PRO A 257 -7.74 -22.82 -11.06
N ASP A 258 -7.64 -23.57 -12.16
CA ASP A 258 -6.53 -23.48 -13.12
C ASP A 258 -6.91 -22.69 -14.40
N THR A 259 -8.09 -22.08 -14.43
CA THR A 259 -8.56 -21.30 -15.58
C THR A 259 -8.52 -19.80 -15.30
N VAL A 260 -8.13 -19.03 -16.32
CA VAL A 260 -8.29 -17.57 -16.27
C VAL A 260 -9.79 -17.26 -16.24
N PRO A 261 -10.28 -16.44 -15.31
CA PRO A 261 -11.70 -16.08 -15.26
C PRO A 261 -12.15 -15.44 -16.56
N ALA A 262 -13.26 -15.94 -17.14
CA ALA A 262 -13.87 -15.37 -18.34
C ALA A 262 -14.64 -14.07 -18.05
N TYR A 263 -14.88 -13.80 -16.78
CA TYR A 263 -15.63 -12.64 -16.29
C TYR A 263 -14.87 -11.90 -15.20
N HIS A 264 -14.90 -10.58 -15.27
CA HIS A 264 -14.57 -9.72 -14.16
C HIS A 264 -15.79 -9.64 -13.22
N ILE A 265 -15.55 -9.65 -11.91
CA ILE A 265 -16.60 -9.66 -10.90
C ILE A 265 -16.43 -8.45 -9.99
N LEU A 266 -17.53 -7.74 -9.77
CA LEU A 266 -17.66 -6.68 -8.77
C LEU A 266 -18.76 -7.09 -7.76
N LEU A 267 -18.61 -6.67 -6.51
CA LEU A 267 -19.71 -6.67 -5.56
C LEU A 267 -20.08 -5.21 -5.29
N LYS A 268 -21.28 -4.82 -5.68
CA LYS A 268 -21.79 -3.45 -5.53
C LYS A 268 -22.96 -3.45 -4.56
N GLY A 269 -23.06 -2.40 -3.77
CA GLY A 269 -24.17 -2.24 -2.86
C GLY A 269 -24.03 -1.03 -1.97
N GLU A 270 -24.57 -1.13 -0.76
CA GLU A 270 -24.55 -0.06 0.23
C GLU A 270 -24.40 -0.60 1.64
N ASP A 271 -23.93 0.25 2.53
CA ASP A 271 -23.98 -0.03 3.96
C ASP A 271 -25.38 0.31 4.54
N ASN A 272 -25.62 -0.04 5.79
CA ASN A 272 -26.91 0.25 6.46
C ASN A 272 -27.12 1.75 6.73
N LEU A 273 -26.17 2.62 6.40
CA LEU A 273 -26.28 4.05 6.50
C LEU A 273 -26.59 4.70 5.14
N GLY A 274 -26.65 3.90 4.06
CA GLY A 274 -26.92 4.33 2.70
C GLY A 274 -25.68 4.80 1.94
N ASN A 275 -24.47 4.52 2.43
CA ASN A 275 -23.24 4.84 1.70
C ASN A 275 -22.96 3.74 0.66
N PRO A 276 -22.61 4.09 -0.59
CA PRO A 276 -22.29 3.13 -1.61
C PRO A 276 -21.00 2.39 -1.28
N VAL A 277 -20.95 1.11 -1.59
CA VAL A 277 -19.79 0.24 -1.37
C VAL A 277 -19.57 -0.62 -2.61
N GLU A 278 -18.32 -0.71 -3.04
CA GLU A 278 -17.91 -1.58 -4.13
C GLU A 278 -16.66 -2.36 -3.75
N PHE A 279 -16.66 -3.67 -4.04
CA PHE A 279 -15.48 -4.54 -3.94
C PHE A 279 -15.09 -5.03 -5.33
N SER A 280 -13.80 -4.94 -5.63
CA SER A 280 -13.19 -5.43 -6.88
C SER A 280 -12.14 -6.50 -6.61
N ILE A 281 -11.94 -7.42 -7.55
CA ILE A 281 -10.91 -8.46 -7.42
C ILE A 281 -9.54 -7.82 -7.40
N ARG A 282 -8.76 -8.16 -6.38
CA ARG A 282 -7.35 -7.74 -6.26
C ARG A 282 -6.38 -8.86 -6.60
N THR A 283 -6.71 -10.08 -6.18
CA THR A 283 -5.86 -11.24 -6.43
C THR A 283 -6.71 -12.47 -6.67
N ILE A 284 -6.23 -13.34 -7.54
CA ILE A 284 -6.70 -14.72 -7.69
C ILE A 284 -5.50 -15.60 -7.98
N HIS A 285 -5.37 -16.68 -7.23
CA HIS A 285 -4.29 -17.65 -7.41
C HIS A 285 -4.81 -19.03 -7.05
N THR A 286 -4.60 -20.03 -7.93
CA THR A 286 -5.07 -21.40 -7.73
C THR A 286 -6.52 -21.52 -7.25
N GLY A 287 -7.41 -20.71 -7.85
CA GLY A 287 -8.84 -20.71 -7.55
C GLY A 287 -9.24 -20.07 -6.22
N ILE A 288 -8.30 -19.48 -5.48
CA ILE A 288 -8.58 -18.68 -4.28
C ILE A 288 -8.38 -17.22 -4.62
N GLY A 289 -9.36 -16.39 -4.33
CA GLY A 289 -9.30 -14.97 -4.64
C GLY A 289 -9.65 -14.08 -3.45
N CYS A 290 -9.24 -12.83 -3.57
CA CYS A 290 -9.53 -11.76 -2.62
C CYS A 290 -10.05 -10.54 -3.39
N MET A 291 -11.16 -10.00 -2.92
CA MET A 291 -11.70 -8.70 -3.33
C MET A 291 -11.42 -7.68 -2.23
N GLU A 292 -11.07 -6.48 -2.60
CA GLU A 292 -10.89 -5.35 -1.68
C GLU A 292 -11.89 -4.24 -2.02
N VAL A 293 -12.23 -3.45 -1.01
CA VAL A 293 -13.11 -2.29 -1.21
C VAL A 293 -12.43 -1.30 -2.16
N ASP A 294 -13.18 -0.80 -3.14
CA ASP A 294 -12.70 0.25 -4.03
C ASP A 294 -12.87 1.62 -3.36
N THR A 295 -11.77 2.12 -2.82
CA THR A 295 -11.74 3.38 -2.08
C THR A 295 -11.63 4.61 -2.96
N LEU A 296 -11.32 4.45 -4.26
CA LEU A 296 -11.13 5.58 -5.18
C LEU A 296 -12.46 6.23 -5.56
N GLU A 297 -13.49 5.40 -5.78
CA GLU A 297 -14.81 5.90 -6.20
C GLU A 297 -15.78 6.10 -5.02
N ASN A 298 -15.77 5.19 -4.05
CA ASN A 298 -16.80 5.12 -3.00
C ASN A 298 -16.28 5.37 -1.59
N GLY A 299 -14.95 5.53 -1.42
CA GLY A 299 -14.34 5.67 -0.11
C GLY A 299 -14.30 4.35 0.68
N TYR A 300 -14.00 4.46 1.97
CA TYR A 300 -13.97 3.32 2.89
C TYR A 300 -15.37 3.02 3.43
N VAL A 301 -15.64 1.75 3.75
CA VAL A 301 -16.83 1.40 4.54
C VAL A 301 -16.77 2.17 5.87
N SER A 302 -17.88 2.82 6.22
CA SER A 302 -17.97 3.60 7.45
C SER A 302 -17.67 2.75 8.69
N ASP A 303 -16.92 3.31 9.63
CA ASP A 303 -16.69 2.66 10.92
C ASP A 303 -17.96 2.49 11.75
N ASP A 304 -19.04 3.23 11.43
CA ASP A 304 -20.35 3.12 12.06
C ASP A 304 -21.29 2.12 11.36
N ALA A 305 -20.89 1.61 10.20
CA ALA A 305 -21.65 0.59 9.48
C ALA A 305 -21.70 -0.72 10.28
N GLN A 306 -22.85 -1.37 10.27
CA GLN A 306 -23.07 -2.67 10.91
C GLN A 306 -23.25 -3.79 9.89
N THR A 307 -23.82 -3.46 8.73
CA THR A 307 -24.06 -4.42 7.65
C THR A 307 -23.82 -3.80 6.30
N LEU A 308 -23.43 -4.64 5.33
CA LEU A 308 -23.39 -4.32 3.90
C LEU A 308 -24.42 -5.19 3.19
N THR A 309 -25.14 -4.62 2.24
CA THR A 309 -25.99 -5.36 1.29
C THR A 309 -25.30 -5.30 -0.06
N LEU A 310 -24.81 -6.44 -0.54
CA LEU A 310 -23.98 -6.54 -1.74
C LEU A 310 -24.64 -7.39 -2.81
N THR A 311 -24.62 -6.93 -4.04
CA THR A 311 -25.07 -7.64 -5.24
C THR A 311 -23.89 -7.95 -6.13
N PRO A 312 -23.69 -9.20 -6.57
CA PRO A 312 -22.67 -9.53 -7.55
C PRO A 312 -23.01 -9.00 -8.95
N TYR A 313 -22.04 -8.38 -9.59
CA TYR A 313 -22.09 -7.93 -10.96
C TYR A 313 -20.94 -8.54 -11.75
N ILE A 314 -21.18 -8.85 -13.03
CA ILE A 314 -20.17 -9.40 -13.91
C ILE A 314 -20.11 -8.64 -15.23
N ALA A 315 -18.91 -8.52 -15.79
CA ALA A 315 -18.67 -8.14 -17.16
C ALA A 315 -17.74 -9.14 -17.83
N LYS A 316 -17.92 -9.41 -19.11
CA LYS A 316 -17.05 -10.34 -19.84
C LYS A 316 -15.65 -9.73 -19.96
N MET A 317 -14.63 -10.54 -19.65
CA MET A 317 -13.23 -10.13 -19.87
C MET A 317 -12.97 -9.92 -21.38
N PRO A 318 -12.23 -8.87 -21.76
CA PRO A 318 -11.85 -8.68 -23.16
C PRO A 318 -10.96 -9.84 -23.62
N GLN A 319 -11.14 -10.25 -24.88
CA GLN A 319 -10.34 -11.35 -25.45
C GLN A 319 -8.90 -10.91 -25.78
N GLU A 320 -8.72 -9.63 -25.98
CA GLU A 320 -7.42 -9.00 -26.25
C GLU A 320 -7.15 -7.96 -25.17
N SER A 321 -5.86 -7.63 -24.96
CA SER A 321 -5.48 -6.58 -24.04
C SER A 321 -6.14 -5.25 -24.41
N GLY A 322 -6.86 -4.66 -23.48
CA GLY A 322 -7.60 -3.43 -23.71
C GLY A 322 -8.43 -3.00 -22.51
N GLN A 323 -9.25 -1.99 -22.72
CA GLN A 323 -10.13 -1.47 -21.68
C GLN A 323 -11.30 -2.42 -21.41
N MET A 324 -11.62 -2.65 -20.13
CA MET A 324 -12.84 -3.35 -19.73
C MET A 324 -14.08 -2.59 -20.22
N SER A 325 -15.10 -3.33 -20.64
CA SER A 325 -16.41 -2.73 -20.85
C SER A 325 -17.07 -2.39 -19.51
N ASN A 326 -17.89 -1.33 -19.50
CA ASN A 326 -18.65 -0.95 -18.30
C ASN A 326 -20.07 -1.57 -18.28
N ASP A 327 -20.33 -2.61 -19.07
CA ASP A 327 -21.62 -3.30 -19.21
C ASP A 327 -21.83 -4.39 -18.15
N TYR A 328 -21.56 -4.07 -16.90
CA TYR A 328 -21.76 -4.98 -15.79
C TYR A 328 -23.24 -5.33 -15.61
N GLN A 329 -23.53 -6.62 -15.53
CA GLN A 329 -24.87 -7.16 -15.32
C GLN A 329 -24.94 -7.89 -13.97
N PRO A 330 -26.08 -7.83 -13.26
CA PRO A 330 -26.28 -8.63 -12.04
C PRO A 330 -26.08 -10.13 -12.32
N ALA A 331 -25.41 -10.82 -11.43
CA ALA A 331 -25.06 -12.25 -11.57
C ALA A 331 -25.47 -13.12 -10.37
N GLY A 332 -26.47 -12.68 -9.63
CA GLY A 332 -27.00 -13.41 -8.48
C GLY A 332 -27.83 -12.49 -7.58
N ASP A 333 -28.38 -13.08 -6.55
CA ASP A 333 -29.15 -12.35 -5.54
C ASP A 333 -28.22 -11.53 -4.63
N SER A 334 -28.75 -10.45 -4.07
CA SER A 334 -28.06 -9.67 -3.04
C SER A 334 -27.91 -10.49 -1.77
N PHE A 335 -26.80 -10.30 -1.08
CA PHE A 335 -26.54 -10.92 0.22
C PHE A 335 -26.05 -9.89 1.23
N THR A 336 -26.28 -10.19 2.51
CA THR A 336 -25.90 -9.29 3.61
C THR A 336 -24.64 -9.79 4.31
N VAL A 337 -23.72 -8.86 4.58
CA VAL A 337 -22.50 -9.10 5.34
C VAL A 337 -22.57 -8.29 6.63
N THR A 338 -22.41 -8.92 7.77
CA THR A 338 -22.22 -8.20 9.04
C THR A 338 -20.77 -7.71 9.09
N VAL A 339 -20.56 -6.42 9.40
CA VAL A 339 -19.21 -5.79 9.39
C VAL A 339 -18.73 -5.39 10.77
N LYS A 340 -19.60 -5.52 11.76
CA LYS A 340 -19.34 -5.39 13.22
C LYS A 340 -20.23 -6.31 14.01
#